data_9c314d912d9b3190c29fdc4705d63d12
#
_entry.id   9c314d912d9b3190c29fdc4705d63d12
#
_cell.length_a   1.000
_cell.length_b   1.000
_cell.length_c   1.000
_cell.angle_alpha   90.00
_cell.angle_beta   90.00
_cell.angle_gamma   90.00
#
_symmetry.space_group_name_H-M   'P 1'
#
loop_
_entity.id
_entity.type
_entity.pdbx_description
1 polymer ?
#
loop_
_entity_poly.entity_id
_entity_poly.type
_entity_poly.pdbx_seq_one_letter_code
_entity_poly.pdbx_strand_id
1 'polypeptide(L)' 'MSLVIVAGDWAELLAAALEPHGLEPARARSVATLIIASIEGAVVLSRATRSLEPVERVAGELEELLAATLSR' A
#
# COMPACT_ATOMS: atom_id res chain seq x y z
N MET A 1 5.82 -18.20 10.83
CA MET A 1 6.11 -16.86 10.31
C MET A 1 4.94 -15.94 10.62
N SER A 2 5.20 -14.79 11.17
CA SER A 2 4.13 -13.87 11.53
C SER A 2 3.71 -13.02 10.32
N LEU A 3 2.46 -12.54 10.34
CA LEU A 3 1.98 -11.62 9.31
C LEU A 3 2.79 -10.33 9.29
N VAL A 4 3.32 -9.92 10.45
CA VAL A 4 4.13 -8.71 10.55
C VAL A 4 5.41 -8.84 9.71
N ILE A 5 6.06 -10.00 9.76
CA ILE A 5 7.28 -10.24 8.96
C ILE A 5 6.94 -10.25 7.48
N VAL A 6 5.86 -10.93 7.11
CA VAL A 6 5.43 -10.99 5.71
C VAL A 6 5.10 -9.59 5.17
N ALA A 7 4.40 -8.79 5.96
CA ALA A 7 4.03 -7.44 5.55
C ALA A 7 5.27 -6.56 5.36
N GLY A 8 6.29 -6.71 6.24
CA GLY A 8 7.54 -5.97 6.10
C GLY A 8 8.28 -6.32 4.82
N ASP A 9 8.32 -7.61 4.47
CA ASP A 9 8.95 -8.06 3.23
C ASP A 9 8.23 -7.51 2.01
N TRP A 10 6.91 -7.50 2.02
CA TRP A 10 6.12 -6.95 0.93
C TRP A 10 6.35 -5.45 0.77
N ALA A 11 6.46 -4.72 1.88
CA ALA A 11 6.73 -3.29 1.82
C ALA A 11 8.10 -3.00 1.18
N GLU A 12 9.11 -3.81 1.51
CA GLU A 12 10.43 -3.63 0.90
C GLU A 12 10.43 -3.95 -0.58
N LEU A 13 9.75 -5.03 -0.98
CA LEU A 13 9.63 -5.38 -2.39
C LEU A 13 8.90 -4.30 -3.17
N LEU A 14 7.84 -3.77 -2.61
CA LEU A 14 7.08 -2.70 -3.25
C LEU A 14 7.90 -1.42 -3.36
N ALA A 15 8.65 -1.07 -2.31
CA ALA A 15 9.52 0.10 -2.36
C ALA A 15 10.55 -0.03 -3.48
N ALA A 16 11.17 -1.20 -3.60
CA ALA A 16 12.14 -1.46 -4.67
C ALA A 16 11.49 -1.34 -6.06
N ALA A 17 10.24 -1.77 -6.19
CA ALA A 17 9.52 -1.67 -7.45
C ALA A 17 9.16 -0.23 -7.81
N LEU A 18 9.00 0.64 -6.81
CA LEU A 18 8.63 2.04 -7.03
C LEU A 18 9.83 2.92 -7.41
N GLU A 19 11.03 2.57 -6.98
CA GLU A 19 12.21 3.42 -7.25
C GLU A 19 12.45 3.69 -8.72
N PRO A 20 12.36 2.69 -9.64
CA PRO A 20 12.60 2.95 -11.07
C PRO A 20 11.63 3.96 -11.69
N HIS A 21 10.53 4.26 -11.02
CA HIS A 21 9.54 5.23 -11.51
C HIS A 21 9.85 6.66 -11.04
N GLY A 22 11.05 6.89 -10.56
CA GLY A 22 11.51 8.23 -10.22
C GLY A 22 11.35 8.62 -8.76
N LEU A 23 11.02 7.66 -7.90
CA LEU A 23 10.90 7.94 -6.46
C LEU A 23 12.25 7.76 -5.77
N GLU A 24 12.62 8.75 -4.97
CA GLU A 24 13.77 8.64 -4.10
C GLU A 24 13.55 7.48 -3.12
N PRO A 25 14.63 6.75 -2.73
CA PRO A 25 14.49 5.56 -1.88
C PRO A 25 13.68 5.77 -0.60
N ALA A 26 13.89 6.88 0.11
CA ALA A 26 13.14 7.16 1.33
C ALA A 26 11.65 7.38 1.03
N ARG A 27 11.35 8.07 -0.06
CA ARG A 27 9.97 8.32 -0.47
C ARG A 27 9.30 7.02 -0.91
N ALA A 28 10.04 6.18 -1.64
CA ALA A 28 9.52 4.87 -2.08
C ALA A 28 9.13 4.02 -0.87
N ARG A 29 9.95 4.01 0.18
CA ARG A 29 9.63 3.27 1.40
C ARG A 29 8.39 3.83 2.10
N SER A 30 8.26 5.14 2.16
CA SER A 30 7.08 5.77 2.78
C SER A 30 5.81 5.42 2.03
N VAL A 31 5.84 5.51 0.69
CA VAL A 31 4.68 5.19 -0.14
C VAL A 31 4.34 3.70 -0.01
N ALA A 32 5.34 2.83 -0.06
CA ALA A 32 5.12 1.39 0.09
C ALA A 32 4.51 1.06 1.46
N THR A 33 5.00 1.69 2.51
CA THR A 33 4.46 1.49 3.86
C THR A 33 3.00 1.91 3.93
N LEU A 34 2.68 3.06 3.34
CA LEU A 34 1.30 3.54 3.32
C LEU A 34 0.38 2.57 2.57
N ILE A 35 0.82 2.06 1.42
CA ILE A 35 0.03 1.12 0.63
C ILE A 35 -0.25 -0.15 1.44
N ILE A 36 0.79 -0.75 2.02
CA ILE A 36 0.63 -1.99 2.76
C ILE A 36 -0.25 -1.79 4.00
N ALA A 37 0.01 -0.72 4.76
CA ALA A 37 -0.78 -0.43 5.96
C ALA A 37 -2.24 -0.17 5.63
N SER A 38 -2.50 0.53 4.53
CA SER A 38 -3.87 0.82 4.09
C SER A 38 -4.62 -0.45 3.70
N ILE A 39 -3.95 -1.34 2.97
CA ILE A 39 -4.56 -2.60 2.55
C ILE A 39 -4.86 -3.48 3.77
N GLU A 40 -3.92 -3.60 4.69
CA GLU A 40 -4.12 -4.40 5.89
C GLU A 40 -5.27 -3.85 6.74
N GLY A 41 -5.31 -2.53 6.91
CA GLY A 41 -6.40 -1.89 7.64
C GLY A 41 -7.74 -2.09 6.94
N ALA A 42 -7.75 -1.98 5.61
CA ALA A 42 -8.97 -2.19 4.84
C ALA A 42 -9.50 -3.62 4.98
N VAL A 43 -8.60 -4.60 5.00
CA VAL A 43 -9.00 -6.01 5.19
C VAL A 43 -9.64 -6.19 6.57
N VAL A 44 -9.05 -5.60 7.61
CA VAL A 44 -9.62 -5.66 8.96
C VAL A 44 -11.01 -5.05 9.01
N LEU A 45 -11.17 -3.87 8.39
CA LEU A 45 -12.46 -3.19 8.34
C LEU A 45 -13.49 -4.01 7.56
N SER A 46 -13.07 -4.60 6.44
CA SER A 46 -13.96 -5.42 5.62
C SER A 46 -14.46 -6.63 6.40
N ARG A 47 -13.60 -7.27 7.18
CA ARG A 47 -14.00 -8.38 8.01
C ARG A 47 -14.95 -7.94 9.12
N ALA A 48 -14.66 -6.82 9.77
CA ALA A 48 -15.48 -6.29 10.85
C ALA A 48 -16.89 -5.92 10.38
N THR A 49 -17.00 -5.35 9.18
CA THR A 49 -18.28 -4.89 8.62
C THR A 49 -18.93 -5.92 7.72
N ARG A 50 -18.27 -7.03 7.45
CA ARG A 50 -18.71 -8.06 6.50
C ARG A 50 -19.06 -7.47 5.14
N SER A 51 -18.21 -6.59 4.64
CA SER A 51 -18.42 -5.88 3.39
C SER A 51 -17.08 -5.67 2.70
N LEU A 52 -17.05 -5.75 1.39
CA LEU A 52 -15.85 -5.45 0.61
C LEU A 52 -15.66 -3.95 0.39
N GLU A 53 -16.65 -3.15 0.79
CA GLU A 53 -16.61 -1.71 0.56
C GLU A 53 -15.35 -1.04 1.07
N PRO A 54 -14.85 -1.33 2.30
CA PRO A 54 -13.61 -0.70 2.75
C PRO A 54 -12.42 -1.00 1.83
N VAL A 55 -12.28 -2.24 1.35
CA VAL A 55 -11.21 -2.60 0.43
C VAL A 55 -11.35 -1.85 -0.89
N GLU A 56 -12.57 -1.74 -1.41
CA GLU A 56 -12.83 -1.03 -2.66
C GLU A 56 -12.51 0.46 -2.54
N ARG A 57 -12.89 1.08 -1.42
CA ARG A 57 -12.61 2.50 -1.18
C ARG A 57 -11.11 2.75 -1.08
N VAL A 58 -10.41 1.92 -0.34
CA VAL A 58 -8.95 2.06 -0.18
C VAL A 58 -8.25 1.85 -1.52
N ALA A 59 -8.67 0.84 -2.29
CA ALA A 59 -8.07 0.59 -3.59
C ALA A 59 -8.23 1.80 -4.52
N GLY A 60 -9.43 2.41 -4.53
CA GLY A 60 -9.68 3.60 -5.34
C GLY A 60 -8.79 4.78 -4.94
N GLU A 61 -8.66 5.02 -3.64
CA GLU A 61 -7.82 6.12 -3.16
C GLU A 61 -6.34 5.86 -3.44
N LEU A 62 -5.88 4.61 -3.29
CA LEU A 62 -4.50 4.27 -3.60
C LEU A 62 -4.19 4.43 -5.08
N GLU A 63 -5.13 4.09 -5.96
CA GLU A 63 -4.94 4.29 -7.40
C GLU A 63 -4.75 5.77 -7.73
N GLU A 64 -5.57 6.64 -7.14
CA GLU A 64 -5.44 8.09 -7.34
C GLU A 64 -4.12 8.62 -6.77
N LEU A 65 -3.75 8.16 -5.59
CA LEU A 65 -2.50 8.58 -4.95
C LEU A 65 -1.30 8.18 -5.80
N LEU A 66 -1.27 6.94 -6.29
CA LEU A 66 -0.17 6.45 -7.12
C LEU A 66 -0.10 7.19 -8.44
N ALA A 67 -1.24 7.44 -9.07
CA ALA A 67 -1.29 8.20 -10.32
C ALA A 67 -0.69 9.60 -10.12
N ALA A 68 -1.05 10.27 -9.03
CA ALA A 68 -0.52 11.60 -8.74
C ALA A 68 0.96 11.56 -8.37
N THR A 69 1.38 10.53 -7.61
CA THR A 69 2.76 10.43 -7.13
C THR A 69 3.74 10.08 -8.25
N LEU A 70 3.32 9.20 -9.17
CA LEU A 70 4.18 8.72 -10.26
C LEU A 70 4.05 9.53 -11.54
N SER A 71 3.04 10.39 -11.61
CA SER A 71 2.84 11.26 -12.76
C SER A 71 3.79 12.44 -12.69
N ARG A 72 4.53 12.69 -13.75
CA ARG A 72 5.47 13.78 -13.83
C ARG A 72 5.35 14.47 -15.17
#